data_c68c648d6501cf4f1a02ae67efc7ff5f
#
_entry.id   c68c648d6501cf4f1a02ae67efc7ff5f
#
_cell.length_a   1.000
_cell.length_b   1.000
_cell.length_c   1.000
_cell.angle_alpha   90.00
_cell.angle_beta   90.00
_cell.angle_gamma   90.00
#
_symmetry.space_group_name_H-M   'P 1'
#
loop_
_entity.id
_entity.type
_entity.pdbx_description
1 polymer ?
#
loop_
_entity_poly.entity_id
_entity_poly.type
_entity_poly.pdbx_seq_one_letter_code
_entity_poly.pdbx_strand_id
1 'polypeptide(L)'
;MARRCYDSKCPAFNVYGAKGVTVSDEFKVYSNFRKWYEGNSNKDYSLEIDKDCKSLILDVPKTYSSDTCILLPPEINTFISTIGKGIYSTSYNTYSVRLRRKFLKVNKNFKTLEEAIVYKKNKDIEYLNILISKYPISIDNSIIVKKYVEIFEYTSDICRGS
;
A
#
# COMPACT_ATOMS: atom_id res chain seq x y z
N MET A 1 8.00 15.05 -0.09
CA MET A 1 8.45 14.02 -1.08
C MET A 1 9.93 14.11 -1.35
N ALA A 2 10.45 15.18 -1.93
CA ALA A 2 11.83 15.31 -2.39
C ALA A 2 12.88 14.92 -1.33
N ARG A 3 12.76 15.41 -0.08
CA ARG A 3 13.73 15.10 0.97
C ARG A 3 13.94 13.60 1.19
N ARG A 4 12.88 12.79 1.27
CA ARG A 4 13.02 11.34 1.46
C ARG A 4 13.52 10.58 0.22
N CYS A 5 13.46 11.21 -0.96
CA CYS A 5 13.96 10.60 -2.19
C CYS A 5 15.43 10.97 -2.48
N TYR A 6 15.91 12.14 -2.03
CA TYR A 6 17.20 12.68 -2.48
C TYR A 6 18.17 13.06 -1.35
N ASP A 7 17.69 13.20 -0.10
CA ASP A 7 18.55 13.54 1.04
C ASP A 7 18.92 12.27 1.82
N SER A 8 20.16 11.81 1.68
CA SER A 8 20.70 10.64 2.37
C SER A 8 20.70 10.76 3.90
N LYS A 9 20.61 11.99 4.44
CA LYS A 9 20.49 12.24 5.88
C LYS A 9 19.03 12.12 6.38
N CYS A 10 18.05 12.00 5.47
CA CYS A 10 16.68 11.79 5.84
C CYS A 10 16.48 10.36 6.38
N PRO A 11 15.90 10.15 7.58
CA PRO A 11 15.66 8.80 8.13
C PRO A 11 14.86 7.88 7.18
N ALA A 12 13.99 8.46 6.34
CA ALA A 12 13.19 7.71 5.39
C ALA A 12 13.94 7.40 4.08
N PHE A 13 15.16 7.94 3.84
CA PHE A 13 15.88 7.72 2.58
C PHE A 13 16.07 6.24 2.26
N ASN A 14 16.40 5.42 3.25
CA ASN A 14 16.65 3.98 3.08
C ASN A 14 15.43 3.20 2.53
N VAL A 15 14.22 3.72 2.72
CA VAL A 15 12.97 3.07 2.25
C VAL A 15 12.36 3.76 1.02
N TYR A 16 12.94 4.88 0.60
CA TYR A 16 12.52 5.63 -0.60
C TYR A 16 13.68 5.81 -1.60
N GLY A 17 14.54 6.80 -1.42
CA GLY A 17 15.59 7.15 -2.37
C GLY A 17 16.59 6.00 -2.62
N ALA A 18 17.03 5.33 -1.55
CA ALA A 18 17.92 4.17 -1.68
C ALA A 18 17.29 2.97 -2.41
N LYS A 19 15.94 2.95 -2.54
CA LYS A 19 15.19 1.98 -3.33
C LYS A 19 14.77 2.48 -4.72
N GLY A 20 15.36 3.59 -5.18
CA GLY A 20 15.10 4.13 -6.50
C GLY A 20 13.80 4.91 -6.64
N VAL A 21 13.13 5.28 -5.53
CA VAL A 21 11.95 6.14 -5.60
C VAL A 21 12.35 7.55 -5.99
N THR A 22 11.71 8.09 -7.01
CA THR A 22 11.98 9.42 -7.58
C THR A 22 10.78 10.36 -7.49
N VAL A 23 11.00 11.61 -7.88
CA VAL A 23 9.95 12.65 -8.05
C VAL A 23 10.07 13.20 -9.46
N SER A 24 8.97 13.25 -10.21
CA SER A 24 8.95 13.83 -11.56
C SER A 24 9.35 15.31 -11.53
N ASP A 25 9.87 15.81 -12.64
CA ASP A 25 10.24 17.22 -12.74
C ASP A 25 9.04 18.14 -12.53
N GLU A 26 7.86 17.72 -13.00
CA GLU A 26 6.59 18.40 -12.73
C GLU A 26 6.35 18.59 -11.23
N PHE A 27 6.49 17.51 -10.42
CA PHE A 27 6.22 17.55 -8.98
C PHE A 27 7.37 18.16 -8.16
N LYS A 28 8.57 18.35 -8.72
CA LYS A 28 9.63 19.15 -8.09
C LYS A 28 9.26 20.63 -8.02
N VAL A 29 8.41 21.10 -8.94
CA VAL A 29 7.87 22.46 -8.96
C VAL A 29 6.63 22.49 -8.06
N TYR A 30 6.74 23.17 -6.91
CA TYR A 30 5.67 23.20 -5.90
C TYR A 30 4.30 23.64 -6.43
N SER A 31 4.25 24.66 -7.30
CA SER A 31 3.00 25.16 -7.88
C SER A 31 2.27 24.09 -8.71
N ASN A 32 3.02 23.27 -9.46
CA ASN A 32 2.45 22.19 -10.27
C ASN A 32 1.90 21.07 -9.37
N PHE A 33 2.70 20.64 -8.37
CA PHE A 33 2.25 19.67 -7.37
C PHE A 33 1.00 20.18 -6.63
N ARG A 34 0.99 21.43 -6.20
CA ARG A 34 -0.14 22.04 -5.50
C ARG A 34 -1.41 22.03 -6.36
N LYS A 35 -1.30 22.45 -7.65
CA LYS A 35 -2.41 22.43 -8.60
C LYS A 35 -2.99 21.02 -8.77
N TRP A 36 -2.11 20.04 -8.93
CA TRP A 36 -2.52 18.63 -9.03
C TRP A 36 -3.21 18.16 -7.73
N TYR A 37 -2.63 18.46 -6.58
CA TYR A 37 -3.18 18.08 -5.27
C TYR A 37 -4.56 18.69 -5.04
N GLU A 38 -4.72 19.99 -5.25
CA GLU A 38 -5.99 20.71 -5.10
C GLU A 38 -7.06 20.20 -6.08
N GLY A 39 -6.68 19.82 -7.31
CA GLY A 39 -7.60 19.26 -8.30
C GLY A 39 -8.05 17.82 -8.01
N ASN A 40 -7.30 17.08 -7.19
CA ASN A 40 -7.60 15.68 -6.84
C ASN A 40 -8.04 15.50 -5.38
N SER A 41 -7.94 16.54 -4.55
CA SER A 41 -8.29 16.49 -3.13
C SER A 41 -9.76 16.80 -2.89
N ASN A 42 -10.34 16.13 -1.90
CA ASN A 42 -11.60 16.57 -1.29
C ASN A 42 -11.25 17.41 -0.05
N LYS A 43 -11.78 18.63 0.06
CA LYS A 43 -11.48 19.56 1.16
C LYS A 43 -11.99 19.07 2.52
N ASP A 44 -12.94 18.15 2.52
CA ASP A 44 -13.58 17.66 3.75
C ASP A 44 -12.76 16.58 4.47
N TYR A 45 -11.68 16.06 3.84
CA TYR A 45 -10.88 14.97 4.39
C TYR A 45 -9.39 15.21 4.23
N SER A 46 -8.63 14.80 5.25
CA SER A 46 -7.18 14.66 5.13
C SER A 46 -6.87 13.49 4.20
N LEU A 47 -6.11 13.75 3.13
CA LEU A 47 -5.70 12.73 2.18
C LEU A 47 -4.18 12.62 2.15
N GLU A 48 -3.70 11.40 1.98
CA GLU A 48 -2.28 11.09 1.79
C GLU A 48 -2.01 10.69 0.34
N ILE A 49 -0.81 11.01 -0.13
CA ILE A 49 -0.37 10.66 -1.48
C ILE A 49 0.17 9.22 -1.51
N ASP A 50 -0.40 8.40 -2.34
CA ASP A 50 0.11 7.06 -2.69
C ASP A 50 0.64 7.04 -4.11
N LYS A 51 1.78 6.40 -4.33
CA LYS A 51 2.43 6.15 -5.63
C LYS A 51 2.53 4.65 -5.94
N ASP A 52 2.31 3.79 -4.93
CA ASP A 52 2.62 2.36 -5.04
C ASP A 52 1.56 1.61 -5.85
N CYS A 53 0.29 1.98 -5.70
CA CYS A 53 -0.82 1.33 -6.39
C CYS A 53 -0.72 1.44 -7.91
N LYS A 54 -0.62 2.67 -8.44
CA LYS A 54 -0.53 2.86 -9.89
C LYS A 54 0.80 2.37 -10.45
N SER A 55 1.92 2.57 -9.73
CA SER A 55 3.22 2.07 -10.21
C SER A 55 3.22 0.56 -10.41
N LEU A 56 2.61 -0.21 -9.49
CA LEU A 56 2.48 -1.66 -9.64
C LEU A 56 1.56 -2.04 -10.80
N ILE A 57 0.41 -1.36 -10.94
CA ILE A 57 -0.58 -1.65 -11.99
C ILE A 57 -0.04 -1.36 -13.40
N LEU A 58 0.76 -0.30 -13.52
CA LEU A 58 1.35 0.14 -14.78
C LEU A 58 2.70 -0.52 -15.09
N ASP A 59 3.23 -1.29 -14.13
CA ASP A 59 4.57 -1.90 -14.21
C ASP A 59 5.67 -0.87 -14.49
N VAL A 60 5.65 0.23 -13.74
CA VAL A 60 6.61 1.33 -13.88
C VAL A 60 7.35 1.59 -12.57
N PRO A 61 8.56 2.20 -12.63
CA PRO A 61 9.31 2.60 -11.44
C PRO A 61 8.48 3.49 -10.52
N LYS A 62 8.67 3.32 -9.21
CA LYS A 62 7.98 4.11 -8.18
C LYS A 62 8.42 5.58 -8.23
N THR A 63 7.61 6.40 -8.86
CA THR A 63 7.84 7.83 -9.03
C THR A 63 6.66 8.61 -8.46
N TYR A 64 6.92 9.73 -7.81
CA TYR A 64 5.89 10.71 -7.47
C TYR A 64 5.62 11.58 -8.71
N SER A 65 4.51 11.35 -9.40
CA SER A 65 4.05 12.09 -10.57
C SER A 65 2.53 12.15 -10.63
N SER A 66 1.98 12.99 -11.50
CA SER A 66 0.54 13.05 -11.79
C SER A 66 -0.01 11.71 -12.30
N ASP A 67 0.82 10.94 -13.02
CA ASP A 67 0.40 9.66 -13.62
C ASP A 67 0.37 8.51 -12.62
N THR A 68 1.33 8.48 -11.68
CA THR A 68 1.52 7.36 -10.75
C THR A 68 0.92 7.60 -9.38
N CYS A 69 0.60 8.85 -9.01
CA CYS A 69 0.05 9.18 -7.71
C CYS A 69 -1.48 9.18 -7.69
N ILE A 70 -2.02 8.79 -6.55
CA ILE A 70 -3.42 8.97 -6.15
C ILE A 70 -3.47 9.53 -4.73
N LEU A 71 -4.59 10.14 -4.38
CA LEU A 71 -4.86 10.61 -3.02
C LEU A 71 -5.82 9.65 -2.33
N LEU A 72 -5.43 9.18 -1.14
CA LEU A 72 -6.17 8.19 -0.37
C LEU A 72 -6.36 8.65 1.08
N PRO A 73 -7.48 8.28 1.73
CA PRO A 73 -7.61 8.37 3.18
C PRO A 73 -6.46 7.65 3.88
N PRO A 74 -5.93 8.18 5.01
CA PRO A 74 -4.81 7.59 5.74
C PRO A 74 -4.99 6.12 6.09
N GLU A 75 -6.23 5.70 6.40
CA GLU A 75 -6.56 4.32 6.74
C GLU A 75 -6.37 3.35 5.56
N ILE A 76 -6.77 3.79 4.36
CA ILE A 76 -6.60 2.99 3.13
C ILE A 76 -5.12 2.97 2.75
N ASN A 77 -4.42 4.10 2.81
CA ASN A 77 -2.99 4.19 2.52
C ASN A 77 -2.16 3.33 3.50
N THR A 78 -2.48 3.37 4.79
CA THR A 78 -1.86 2.48 5.80
C THR A 78 -2.14 1.01 5.49
N PHE A 79 -3.37 0.65 5.09
CA PHE A 79 -3.71 -0.71 4.71
C PHE A 79 -2.84 -1.19 3.53
N ILE A 80 -2.71 -0.39 2.47
CA ILE A 80 -1.88 -0.70 1.29
C ILE A 80 -0.44 -1.01 1.72
N SER A 81 0.15 -0.23 2.62
CA SER A 81 1.50 -0.44 3.11
C SER A 81 1.70 -1.74 3.93
N THR A 82 0.61 -2.38 4.33
CA THR A 82 0.60 -3.63 5.12
C THR A 82 0.15 -4.85 4.31
N ILE A 83 -0.25 -4.69 3.07
CA ILE A 83 -0.59 -5.78 2.16
C ILE A 83 0.52 -6.81 2.12
N GLY A 84 0.84 -7.73 1.89
CA GLY A 84 1.98 -8.64 1.87
C GLY A 84 2.46 -9.13 3.25
N LYS A 85 2.03 -8.51 4.34
CA LYS A 85 2.42 -8.89 5.70
C LYS A 85 1.34 -9.73 6.36
N GLY A 86 1.76 -10.62 7.29
CA GLY A 86 0.82 -11.36 8.14
C GLY A 86 0.64 -12.83 7.77
N ILE A 87 1.49 -13.38 6.89
CA ILE A 87 1.66 -14.82 6.69
C ILE A 87 3.00 -15.21 7.31
N TYR A 88 3.00 -16.16 8.22
CA TYR A 88 4.18 -16.59 8.96
C TYR A 88 4.36 -18.10 8.81
N SER A 89 5.58 -18.56 8.52
CA SER A 89 5.93 -19.98 8.62
C SER A 89 6.01 -20.38 10.11
N THR A 90 5.64 -21.57 10.42
CA THR A 90 5.72 -22.14 11.78
C THR A 90 6.81 -23.21 11.87
N SER A 91 7.25 -23.56 13.07
CA SER A 91 8.21 -24.66 13.31
C SER A 91 7.71 -26.05 12.86
N TYR A 92 6.42 -26.19 12.57
CA TYR A 92 5.81 -27.46 12.15
C TYR A 92 5.58 -27.56 10.63
N ASN A 93 6.31 -26.78 9.82
CA ASN A 93 6.14 -26.70 8.37
C ASN A 93 4.69 -26.36 7.95
N THR A 94 4.01 -25.56 8.74
CA THR A 94 2.69 -25.01 8.45
C THR A 94 2.76 -23.49 8.37
N TYR A 95 1.68 -22.85 7.94
CA TYR A 95 1.59 -21.42 7.76
C TYR A 95 0.47 -20.82 8.60
N SER A 96 0.75 -19.71 9.26
CA SER A 96 -0.22 -18.99 10.09
C SER A 96 -0.54 -17.63 9.47
N VAL A 97 -1.82 -17.36 9.24
CA VAL A 97 -2.29 -16.02 8.87
C VAL A 97 -2.75 -15.29 10.12
N ARG A 98 -2.08 -14.17 10.44
CA ARG A 98 -2.37 -13.35 11.63
C ARG A 98 -2.61 -11.92 11.22
N LEU A 99 -3.84 -11.44 11.39
CA LEU A 99 -4.23 -10.06 11.12
C LEU A 99 -4.79 -9.43 12.40
N ARG A 100 -4.27 -8.25 12.77
CA ARG A 100 -4.76 -7.45 13.90
C ARG A 100 -5.12 -6.06 13.39
N ARG A 101 -6.24 -5.97 12.70
CA ARG A 101 -6.75 -4.72 12.12
C ARG A 101 -7.95 -4.20 12.91
N LYS A 102 -8.25 -2.91 12.81
CA LYS A 102 -9.34 -2.25 13.55
C LYS A 102 -10.68 -2.97 13.41
N PHE A 103 -11.02 -3.41 12.20
CA PHE A 103 -12.32 -4.04 11.89
C PHE A 103 -12.21 -5.50 11.50
N LEU A 104 -11.02 -6.11 11.54
CA LEU A 104 -10.78 -7.48 11.14
C LEU A 104 -9.64 -8.11 11.95
N LYS A 105 -9.96 -9.13 12.73
CA LYS A 105 -8.96 -9.91 13.47
C LYS A 105 -9.01 -11.35 12.98
N VAL A 106 -7.86 -11.90 12.61
CA VAL A 106 -7.71 -13.27 12.12
C VAL A 106 -6.50 -13.92 12.76
N ASN A 107 -6.66 -15.20 13.12
CA ASN A 107 -5.57 -16.10 13.49
C ASN A 107 -5.97 -17.51 13.00
N LYS A 108 -5.38 -17.96 11.90
CA LYS A 108 -5.72 -19.26 11.30
C LYS A 108 -4.49 -19.92 10.70
N ASN A 109 -4.37 -21.24 10.88
CA ASN A 109 -3.27 -22.04 10.37
C ASN A 109 -3.69 -22.82 9.13
N PHE A 110 -2.71 -23.07 8.25
CA PHE A 110 -2.85 -23.76 6.97
C PHE A 110 -1.70 -24.75 6.77
N LYS A 111 -1.96 -25.80 6.00
CA LYS A 111 -0.93 -26.81 5.70
C LYS A 111 0.03 -26.32 4.62
N THR A 112 -0.45 -25.53 3.66
CA THR A 112 0.36 -25.04 2.54
C THR A 112 0.42 -23.51 2.51
N LEU A 113 1.45 -22.97 1.84
CA LEU A 113 1.60 -21.54 1.64
C LEU A 113 0.48 -21.00 0.71
N GLU A 114 0.12 -21.77 -0.31
CA GLU A 114 -0.91 -21.41 -1.27
C GLU A 114 -2.28 -21.21 -0.59
N GLU A 115 -2.67 -22.13 0.29
CA GLU A 115 -3.91 -21.99 1.08
C GLU A 115 -3.88 -20.72 1.95
N ALA A 116 -2.74 -20.44 2.60
CA ALA A 116 -2.56 -19.26 3.42
C ALA A 116 -2.63 -17.97 2.59
N ILE A 117 -2.02 -17.95 1.40
CA ILE A 117 -2.05 -16.81 0.46
C ILE A 117 -3.48 -16.54 0.00
N VAL A 118 -4.19 -17.56 -0.49
CA VAL A 118 -5.58 -17.43 -0.96
C VAL A 118 -6.47 -16.89 0.17
N TYR A 119 -6.35 -17.46 1.35
CA TYR A 119 -7.13 -17.01 2.50
C TYR A 119 -6.80 -15.56 2.89
N LYS A 120 -5.51 -15.20 2.94
CA LYS A 120 -5.04 -13.86 3.27
C LYS A 120 -5.55 -12.83 2.26
N LYS A 121 -5.47 -13.14 0.96
CA LYS A 121 -5.95 -12.28 -0.12
C LYS A 121 -7.44 -11.99 0.01
N ASN A 122 -8.25 -13.02 0.26
CA ASN A 122 -9.68 -12.87 0.50
C ASN A 122 -9.98 -11.97 1.71
N LYS A 123 -9.20 -12.10 2.78
CA LYS A 123 -9.32 -11.23 3.97
C LYS A 123 -8.86 -9.80 3.73
N ASP A 124 -7.90 -9.58 2.85
CA ASP A 124 -7.48 -8.24 2.43
C ASP A 124 -8.58 -7.55 1.60
N ILE A 125 -9.22 -8.28 0.68
CA ILE A 125 -10.35 -7.76 -0.11
C ILE A 125 -11.54 -7.44 0.80
N GLU A 126 -11.87 -8.33 1.74
CA GLU A 126 -12.92 -8.11 2.75
C GLU A 126 -12.64 -6.83 3.55
N TYR A 127 -11.42 -6.67 4.06
CA TYR A 127 -11.04 -5.50 4.84
C TYR A 127 -11.04 -4.21 4.01
N LEU A 128 -10.58 -4.26 2.76
CA LEU A 128 -10.63 -3.12 1.85
C LEU A 128 -12.07 -2.66 1.60
N ASN A 129 -13.01 -3.59 1.39
CA ASN A 129 -14.41 -3.25 1.21
C ASN A 129 -15.00 -2.56 2.44
N ILE A 130 -14.63 -3.01 3.66
CA ILE A 130 -14.99 -2.32 4.90
C ILE A 130 -14.41 -0.90 4.95
N LEU A 131 -13.15 -0.72 4.56
CA LEU A 131 -12.53 0.60 4.54
C LEU A 131 -13.20 1.53 3.53
N ILE A 132 -13.45 1.08 2.30
CA ILE A 132 -14.13 1.86 1.27
C ILE A 132 -15.55 2.27 1.71
N SER A 133 -16.26 1.43 2.44
CA SER A 133 -17.58 1.77 2.97
C SER A 133 -17.55 2.83 4.09
N LYS A 134 -16.44 2.97 4.78
CA LYS A 134 -16.28 3.88 5.94
C LYS A 134 -15.56 5.18 5.62
N TYR A 135 -14.68 5.17 4.63
CA TYR A 135 -13.85 6.30 4.29
C TYR A 135 -14.09 6.71 2.85
N PRO A 136 -14.34 7.99 2.57
CA PRO A 136 -14.66 8.46 1.23
C PRO A 136 -13.45 8.32 0.30
N ILE A 137 -13.70 7.72 -0.83
CA ILE A 137 -12.74 7.51 -1.91
C ILE A 137 -13.48 7.62 -3.24
N SER A 138 -12.87 8.25 -4.25
CA SER A 138 -13.48 8.32 -5.58
C SER A 138 -13.66 6.92 -6.19
N ILE A 139 -14.60 6.77 -7.10
CA ILE A 139 -14.84 5.51 -7.80
C ILE A 139 -13.56 5.04 -8.49
N ASP A 140 -12.86 5.93 -9.21
CA ASP A 140 -11.62 5.60 -9.91
C ASP A 140 -10.53 5.11 -8.96
N ASN A 141 -10.31 5.81 -7.84
CA ASN A 141 -9.35 5.39 -6.83
C ASN A 141 -9.74 4.06 -6.19
N SER A 142 -11.05 3.78 -5.99
CA SER A 142 -11.51 2.50 -5.46
C SER A 142 -11.20 1.33 -6.41
N ILE A 143 -11.36 1.54 -7.72
CA ILE A 143 -11.01 0.56 -8.75
C ILE A 143 -9.50 0.30 -8.74
N ILE A 144 -8.68 1.36 -8.68
CA ILE A 144 -7.23 1.27 -8.62
C ILE A 144 -6.77 0.45 -7.39
N VAL A 145 -7.28 0.77 -6.20
CA VAL A 145 -6.88 0.06 -4.97
C VAL A 145 -7.33 -1.40 -4.98
N LYS A 146 -8.53 -1.71 -5.48
CA LYS A 146 -9.00 -3.10 -5.63
C LYS A 146 -8.08 -3.88 -6.57
N LYS A 147 -7.79 -3.34 -7.75
CA LYS A 147 -6.89 -3.97 -8.72
C LYS A 147 -5.49 -4.17 -8.12
N TYR A 148 -4.97 -3.22 -7.36
CA TYR A 148 -3.69 -3.38 -6.66
C TYR A 148 -3.71 -4.60 -5.72
N VAL A 149 -4.73 -4.78 -4.90
CA VAL A 149 -4.86 -5.94 -3.99
C VAL A 149 -4.94 -7.25 -4.77
N GLU A 150 -5.63 -7.25 -5.92
CA GLU A 150 -5.80 -8.43 -6.77
C GLU A 150 -4.50 -8.91 -7.40
N ILE A 151 -3.66 -7.98 -7.88
CA ILE A 151 -2.41 -8.31 -8.57
C ILE A 151 -1.20 -8.41 -7.63
N PHE A 152 -1.32 -7.98 -6.36
CA PHE A 152 -0.22 -8.00 -5.41
C PHE A 152 0.26 -9.44 -5.17
N GLU A 153 1.56 -9.66 -5.26
CA GLU A 153 2.19 -10.95 -4.96
C GLU A 153 2.40 -11.10 -3.46
N TYR A 154 1.77 -12.12 -2.89
CA TYR A 154 1.87 -12.43 -1.47
C TYR A 154 3.00 -13.44 -1.24
N THR A 155 3.83 -13.16 -0.26
CA THR A 155 4.91 -14.03 0.19
C THR A 155 4.76 -14.33 1.68
N SER A 156 5.38 -15.40 2.17
CA SER A 156 5.48 -15.64 3.61
C SER A 156 6.60 -14.79 4.21
N ASP A 157 6.32 -14.11 5.31
CA ASP A 157 7.37 -13.61 6.19
C ASP A 157 8.00 -14.83 6.86
N ILE A 158 9.28 -15.08 6.58
CA ILE A 158 10.03 -16.11 7.31
C ILE A 158 10.19 -15.57 8.72
N CYS A 159 9.48 -16.15 9.68
CA CYS A 159 9.78 -15.93 11.08
C CYS A 159 11.22 -16.41 11.31
N ARG A 160 12.20 -15.50 11.30
CA ARG A 160 13.46 -15.75 11.96
C ARG A 160 13.12 -15.91 13.43
N GLY A 161 13.12 -17.16 13.90
CA GLY A 161 12.92 -17.46 15.30
C GLY A 161 13.91 -16.66 16.12
N SER A 162 13.40 -15.87 17.01
CA SER A 162 14.12 -15.31 18.15
C SER A 162 14.09 -16.34 19.27
#